data_8267b93d2d4967184b9b4197a87c5cc6
#
_entry.id   8267b93d2d4967184b9b4197a87c5cc6
#
_cell.length_a   1.000
_cell.length_b   1.000
_cell.length_c   1.000
_cell.angle_alpha   90.00
_cell.angle_beta   90.00
_cell.angle_gamma   90.00
#
_symmetry.space_group_name_H-M   'P 1'
#
loop_
_entity.id
_entity.type
_entity.pdbx_description
1 polymer ?
#
loop_
_entity_poly.entity_id
_entity_poly.type
_entity_poly.pdbx_seq_one_letter_code
_entity_poly.pdbx_strand_id
1 'polypeptide(L)'
;DYVQALILEPTRELAVQTAKEMQSFTEGKIPHTCVVYGGASMGEQIREIRRGTDIVTGTPGRVRDLIERGILDLSKIKYFILDEGDEMLDMGFIEDIEDIFNKSNPESRVLLFSATMPAPILKIAQKFMGEYEIVEEEGILEEPLLIEQKYWMLREGDKIEALVRLIDMSPDFYGLVFTQTKNDADTVSKLLDEKGYEAAALHGDIPQGQREKVLARFRSKKTRILVATDVAARGIDITGLSHVVNYSLPFDSATYVHRIGRTGRAGSTGMAITFVAPNERRKLGFLKSGIAKASKGDLQEGTIPEIEAVLQIKRQRLFNSLKESLENIKETDSYFTELAEDIVKDQNPSEVLAKVLAVMYGNSVDESRYEKIKPVSDDRERDRGGKLKPNQVRLYVQFGKKDGYNARKISEYFSSILKIPNHQVDKIDVASTFTLLNLPKQAALKVLELSKSDRNFVHVHIDSKTASPDRRDRGFERRDVKKDRDSKSYSSRHTKERGRLNSHVSVERTGSAGLYKKKKK
;
A
#
# COMPACT_ATOMS: atom_id res chain seq x y z
N ASP A 1 5.73 -1.72 45.95
CA ASP A 1 5.85 -0.96 44.71
C ASP A 1 6.52 -1.85 43.66
N TYR A 2 5.74 -2.37 42.71
CA TYR A 2 6.20 -3.21 41.61
C TYR A 2 5.31 -2.94 40.36
N VAL A 3 5.86 -3.17 39.19
CA VAL A 3 5.12 -3.03 37.92
C VAL A 3 3.99 -4.07 37.87
N GLN A 4 2.76 -3.62 37.67
CA GLN A 4 1.56 -4.48 37.65
C GLN A 4 1.15 -4.87 36.24
N ALA A 5 1.41 -4.01 35.26
CA ALA A 5 1.06 -4.26 33.86
C ALA A 5 2.19 -3.84 32.91
N LEU A 6 2.43 -4.67 31.91
CA LEU A 6 3.26 -4.34 30.75
C LEU A 6 2.40 -4.33 29.51
N ILE A 7 2.53 -3.26 28.70
CA ILE A 7 1.91 -3.12 27.39
C ILE A 7 3.04 -3.01 26.35
N LEU A 8 3.17 -4.02 25.50
CA LEU A 8 4.12 -4.01 24.38
C LEU A 8 3.44 -3.53 23.11
N GLU A 9 4.11 -2.65 22.42
CA GLU A 9 3.62 -1.96 21.24
C GLU A 9 4.70 -1.87 20.17
N PRO A 10 4.34 -1.93 18.86
CA PRO A 10 5.31 -1.99 17.77
C PRO A 10 6.11 -0.69 17.62
N THR A 11 5.53 0.46 18.00
CA THR A 11 6.12 1.77 17.73
C THR A 11 6.18 2.65 18.98
N ARG A 12 7.13 3.60 18.94
CA ARG A 12 7.32 4.59 20.03
C ARG A 12 6.11 5.50 20.17
N GLU A 13 5.54 5.88 19.04
CA GLU A 13 4.41 6.79 18.96
C GLU A 13 3.18 6.19 19.63
N LEU A 14 2.94 4.91 19.37
CA LEU A 14 1.82 4.18 19.99
C LEU A 14 2.05 4.06 21.50
N ALA A 15 3.25 3.67 21.94
CA ALA A 15 3.59 3.59 23.37
C ALA A 15 3.37 4.93 24.11
N VAL A 16 3.74 6.05 23.47
CA VAL A 16 3.50 7.38 24.03
C VAL A 16 2.00 7.72 24.04
N GLN A 17 1.27 7.34 23.02
CA GLN A 17 -0.17 7.57 22.94
C GLN A 17 -0.90 6.79 24.03
N THR A 18 -0.67 5.49 24.14
CA THR A 18 -1.28 4.64 25.18
C THR A 18 -0.99 5.15 26.59
N ALA A 19 0.25 5.58 26.85
CA ALA A 19 0.56 6.17 28.14
C ALA A 19 -0.23 7.45 28.43
N LYS A 20 -0.39 8.33 27.43
CA LYS A 20 -1.21 9.54 27.58
C LYS A 20 -2.67 9.22 27.84
N GLU A 21 -3.23 8.25 27.12
CA GLU A 21 -4.60 7.80 27.36
C GLU A 21 -4.76 7.21 28.77
N MET A 22 -3.84 6.36 29.21
CA MET A 22 -3.84 5.85 30.59
C MET A 22 -3.78 6.98 31.62
N GLN A 23 -2.93 7.97 31.41
CA GLN A 23 -2.82 9.13 32.29
C GLN A 23 -4.10 9.99 32.27
N SER A 24 -4.81 10.07 31.16
CA SER A 24 -6.08 10.81 31.07
C SER A 24 -7.18 10.18 31.94
N PHE A 25 -7.22 8.85 32.00
CA PHE A 25 -8.18 8.12 32.83
C PHE A 25 -7.91 8.28 34.33
N THR A 26 -6.66 8.56 34.72
CA THR A 26 -6.23 8.67 36.12
C THR A 26 -6.03 10.10 36.59
N GLU A 27 -6.28 11.08 35.73
CA GLU A 27 -5.98 12.49 35.99
C GLU A 27 -4.53 12.74 36.48
N GLY A 28 -3.59 11.89 36.01
CA GLY A 28 -2.18 11.92 36.43
C GLY A 28 -1.89 11.36 37.83
N LYS A 29 -2.88 10.70 38.46
CA LYS A 29 -2.73 10.00 39.74
C LYS A 29 -2.38 8.51 39.56
N ILE A 30 -2.71 7.69 40.52
CA ILE A 30 -2.48 6.23 40.44
C ILE A 30 -3.51 5.58 39.51
N PRO A 31 -3.09 4.63 38.64
CA PRO A 31 -1.75 4.05 38.46
C PRO A 31 -0.77 4.95 37.69
N HIS A 32 0.49 4.99 38.13
CA HIS A 32 1.55 5.71 37.43
C HIS A 32 2.01 4.93 36.18
N THR A 33 1.99 5.58 35.04
CA THR A 33 2.37 4.97 33.76
C THR A 33 3.71 5.57 33.28
N CYS A 34 4.67 4.69 32.97
CA CYS A 34 5.96 5.02 32.37
C CYS A 34 6.04 4.53 30.94
N VAL A 35 6.67 5.33 30.07
CA VAL A 35 6.89 4.96 28.66
C VAL A 35 8.35 4.64 28.40
N VAL A 36 8.62 3.48 27.79
CA VAL A 36 9.98 3.04 27.48
C VAL A 36 10.15 2.66 26.01
N TYR A 37 11.04 3.37 25.29
CA TYR A 37 11.30 3.13 23.88
C TYR A 37 12.72 3.52 23.47
N GLY A 38 13.22 2.96 22.38
CA GLY A 38 14.54 3.24 21.85
C GLY A 38 14.66 4.66 21.25
N GLY A 39 15.85 5.26 21.32
CA GLY A 39 16.13 6.60 20.77
C GLY A 39 15.80 7.78 21.66
N ALA A 40 15.20 7.54 22.84
CA ALA A 40 15.07 8.52 23.92
C ALA A 40 16.13 8.27 25.00
N SER A 41 16.27 9.25 25.92
CA SER A 41 17.23 9.20 27.03
C SER A 41 16.97 7.99 27.93
N MET A 42 17.93 7.06 27.97
CA MET A 42 17.89 5.89 28.86
C MET A 42 17.85 6.31 30.32
N GLY A 43 18.64 7.33 30.69
CA GLY A 43 18.73 7.78 32.07
C GLY A 43 17.42 8.36 32.62
N GLU A 44 16.62 9.01 31.77
CA GLU A 44 15.31 9.52 32.16
C GLU A 44 14.32 8.38 32.39
N GLN A 45 14.26 7.43 31.47
CA GLN A 45 13.38 6.26 31.61
C GLN A 45 13.72 5.43 32.85
N ILE A 46 15.00 5.23 33.17
CA ILE A 46 15.45 4.56 34.39
C ILE A 46 15.00 5.33 35.64
N ARG A 47 15.10 6.66 35.63
CA ARG A 47 14.65 7.48 36.75
C ARG A 47 13.15 7.40 36.98
N GLU A 48 12.35 7.36 35.91
CA GLU A 48 10.90 7.20 36.02
C GLU A 48 10.52 5.85 36.61
N ILE A 49 11.09 4.77 36.09
CA ILE A 49 10.85 3.41 36.65
C ILE A 49 11.19 3.36 38.14
N ARG A 50 12.33 3.93 38.55
CA ARG A 50 12.78 3.93 39.96
C ARG A 50 11.95 4.82 40.90
N ARG A 51 11.19 5.77 40.37
CA ARG A 51 10.26 6.59 41.18
C ARG A 51 9.00 5.84 41.60
N GLY A 52 8.79 4.67 41.03
CA GLY A 52 7.59 3.86 41.23
C GLY A 52 6.67 3.94 40.04
N THR A 53 6.54 2.84 39.32
CA THR A 53 5.73 2.70 38.12
C THR A 53 4.81 1.50 38.25
N ASP A 54 3.52 1.70 38.03
CA ASP A 54 2.52 0.63 38.07
C ASP A 54 2.31 0.00 36.70
N ILE A 55 2.36 0.81 35.64
CA ILE A 55 2.14 0.40 34.24
C ILE A 55 3.34 0.83 33.40
N VAL A 56 3.90 -0.11 32.65
CA VAL A 56 4.93 0.19 31.64
C VAL A 56 4.33 -0.02 30.27
N THR A 57 4.38 1.02 29.41
CA THR A 57 4.13 0.91 27.98
C THR A 57 5.45 1.01 27.24
N GLY A 58 5.67 0.19 26.20
CA GLY A 58 6.95 0.30 25.51
C GLY A 58 7.16 -0.59 24.30
N THR A 59 8.24 -0.28 23.58
CA THR A 59 8.67 -1.09 22.45
C THR A 59 9.54 -2.27 22.88
N PRO A 60 9.40 -3.47 22.25
CA PRO A 60 10.02 -4.71 22.73
C PRO A 60 11.53 -4.59 22.98
N GLY A 61 12.31 -4.07 22.04
CA GLY A 61 13.77 -3.99 22.17
C GLY A 61 14.25 -3.15 23.38
N ARG A 62 13.57 -2.04 23.74
CA ARG A 62 13.92 -1.23 24.92
C ARG A 62 13.46 -1.90 26.22
N VAL A 63 12.30 -2.52 26.23
CA VAL A 63 11.81 -3.28 27.39
C VAL A 63 12.78 -4.41 27.71
N ARG A 64 13.22 -5.18 26.70
CA ARG A 64 14.20 -6.25 26.86
C ARG A 64 15.54 -5.72 27.43
N ASP A 65 16.09 -4.62 26.90
CA ASP A 65 17.32 -4.01 27.38
C ASP A 65 17.21 -3.57 28.87
N LEU A 66 16.08 -3.04 29.28
CA LEU A 66 15.84 -2.66 30.69
C LEU A 66 15.73 -3.88 31.63
N ILE A 67 15.15 -4.97 31.17
CA ILE A 67 15.09 -6.25 31.92
C ILE A 67 16.50 -6.85 32.03
N GLU A 68 17.26 -6.90 30.94
CA GLU A 68 18.64 -7.43 30.93
C GLU A 68 19.58 -6.65 31.86
N ARG A 69 19.35 -5.35 32.03
CA ARG A 69 20.07 -4.50 32.99
C ARG A 69 19.58 -4.61 34.45
N GLY A 70 18.57 -5.40 34.72
CA GLY A 70 17.98 -5.51 36.03
C GLY A 70 17.27 -4.25 36.55
N ILE A 71 16.87 -3.36 35.64
CA ILE A 71 16.14 -2.11 35.94
C ILE A 71 14.64 -2.35 35.99
N LEU A 72 14.13 -3.19 35.10
CA LEU A 72 12.72 -3.55 35.02
C LEU A 72 12.54 -5.00 35.45
N ASP A 73 11.79 -5.20 36.52
CA ASP A 73 11.42 -6.52 37.06
C ASP A 73 9.95 -6.80 36.71
N LEU A 74 9.71 -7.85 35.95
CA LEU A 74 8.39 -8.29 35.52
C LEU A 74 7.92 -9.55 36.25
N SER A 75 8.67 -10.03 37.25
CA SER A 75 8.35 -11.29 37.97
C SER A 75 7.02 -11.26 38.72
N LYS A 76 6.44 -10.09 38.94
CA LYS A 76 5.20 -9.88 39.71
C LYS A 76 4.08 -9.21 38.91
N ILE A 77 4.25 -9.03 37.58
CA ILE A 77 3.19 -8.39 36.78
C ILE A 77 1.91 -9.25 36.83
N LYS A 78 0.78 -8.55 36.76
CA LYS A 78 -0.56 -9.16 36.71
C LYS A 78 -1.08 -9.26 35.28
N TYR A 79 -0.68 -8.33 34.44
CA TYR A 79 -1.14 -8.22 33.04
C TYR A 79 0.04 -8.11 32.11
N PHE A 80 0.04 -8.96 31.09
CA PHE A 80 0.96 -8.90 29.94
C PHE A 80 0.12 -8.62 28.69
N ILE A 81 0.29 -7.46 28.09
CA ILE A 81 -0.56 -6.98 27.01
C ILE A 81 0.28 -6.81 25.75
N LEU A 82 -0.18 -7.39 24.65
CA LEU A 82 0.37 -7.19 23.31
C LEU A 82 -0.65 -6.41 22.50
N ASP A 83 -0.26 -5.23 22.02
CA ASP A 83 -1.10 -4.41 21.15
C ASP A 83 -0.50 -4.35 19.74
N GLU A 84 -1.36 -4.32 18.71
CA GLU A 84 -0.95 -4.45 17.30
C GLU A 84 0.01 -5.64 17.09
N GLY A 85 -0.38 -6.84 17.53
CA GLY A 85 0.47 -8.03 17.48
C GLY A 85 0.93 -8.42 16.08
N ASP A 86 0.09 -8.27 15.08
CA ASP A 86 0.42 -8.48 13.67
C ASP A 86 1.50 -7.51 13.17
N GLU A 87 1.46 -6.26 13.60
CA GLU A 87 2.48 -5.27 13.28
C GLU A 87 3.83 -5.60 13.95
N MET A 88 3.80 -6.07 15.19
CA MET A 88 5.02 -6.53 15.88
C MET A 88 5.65 -7.75 15.17
N LEU A 89 4.83 -8.64 14.62
CA LEU A 89 5.26 -9.77 13.80
C LEU A 89 5.98 -9.27 12.53
N ASP A 90 5.35 -8.36 11.81
CA ASP A 90 5.89 -7.79 10.57
C ASP A 90 7.21 -7.03 10.79
N MET A 91 7.38 -6.43 11.95
CA MET A 91 8.62 -5.75 12.36
C MET A 91 9.70 -6.70 12.90
N GLY A 92 9.41 -7.99 13.02
CA GLY A 92 10.38 -9.00 13.45
C GLY A 92 10.63 -9.05 14.95
N PHE A 93 9.72 -8.51 15.78
CA PHE A 93 9.88 -8.48 17.24
C PHE A 93 9.50 -9.77 17.97
N ILE A 94 9.22 -10.85 17.27
CA ILE A 94 8.77 -12.11 17.87
C ILE A 94 9.75 -12.62 18.93
N GLU A 95 11.04 -12.67 18.62
CA GLU A 95 12.08 -13.15 19.54
C GLU A 95 12.18 -12.25 20.77
N ASP A 96 12.11 -10.92 20.60
CA ASP A 96 12.12 -9.98 21.72
C ASP A 96 10.91 -10.18 22.65
N ILE A 97 9.72 -10.39 22.07
CA ILE A 97 8.49 -10.62 22.81
C ILE A 97 8.57 -11.94 23.60
N GLU A 98 9.09 -13.00 22.96
CA GLU A 98 9.29 -14.30 23.63
C GLU A 98 10.27 -14.20 24.80
N ASP A 99 11.38 -13.49 24.63
CA ASP A 99 12.38 -13.25 25.67
C ASP A 99 11.79 -12.48 26.86
N ILE A 100 11.01 -11.44 26.60
CA ILE A 100 10.34 -10.64 27.62
C ILE A 100 9.31 -11.50 28.37
N PHE A 101 8.49 -12.26 27.65
CA PHE A 101 7.46 -13.13 28.23
C PHE A 101 8.09 -14.18 29.13
N ASN A 102 9.17 -14.83 28.73
CA ASN A 102 9.87 -15.84 29.50
C ASN A 102 10.45 -15.30 30.85
N LYS A 103 10.71 -13.99 30.92
CA LYS A 103 11.20 -13.28 32.12
C LYS A 103 10.08 -12.62 32.93
N SER A 104 8.84 -12.76 32.52
CA SER A 104 7.67 -12.22 33.19
C SER A 104 7.01 -13.27 34.12
N ASN A 105 6.06 -12.79 34.93
CA ASN A 105 5.29 -13.69 35.78
C ASN A 105 4.48 -14.70 34.95
N PRO A 106 4.71 -16.02 35.06
CA PRO A 106 3.99 -17.03 34.28
C PRO A 106 2.47 -17.08 34.61
N GLU A 107 2.06 -16.58 35.79
CA GLU A 107 0.66 -16.48 36.19
C GLU A 107 -0.01 -15.16 35.73
N SER A 108 0.69 -14.33 34.99
CA SER A 108 0.12 -13.08 34.47
C SER A 108 -1.00 -13.35 33.47
N ARG A 109 -2.01 -12.50 33.49
CA ARG A 109 -3.07 -12.53 32.49
C ARG A 109 -2.56 -11.93 31.19
N VAL A 110 -2.56 -12.74 30.13
CA VAL A 110 -2.14 -12.28 28.80
C VAL A 110 -3.35 -11.78 28.01
N LEU A 111 -3.22 -10.60 27.42
CA LEU A 111 -4.16 -10.02 26.46
C LEU A 111 -3.41 -9.74 25.16
N LEU A 112 -4.00 -10.12 24.03
CA LEU A 112 -3.43 -9.88 22.69
C LEU A 112 -4.47 -9.18 21.83
N PHE A 113 -4.12 -7.99 21.36
CA PHE A 113 -4.90 -7.21 20.41
C PHE A 113 -4.20 -7.23 19.06
N SER A 114 -4.95 -7.48 17.99
CA SER A 114 -4.43 -7.56 16.65
C SER A 114 -5.54 -7.32 15.64
N ALA A 115 -5.26 -6.55 14.59
CA ALA A 115 -6.22 -6.31 13.52
C ALA A 115 -6.41 -7.54 12.63
N THR A 116 -5.39 -8.39 12.53
CA THR A 116 -5.39 -9.64 11.77
C THR A 116 -4.87 -10.79 12.61
N MET A 117 -5.34 -12.02 12.34
CA MET A 117 -4.92 -13.23 13.07
C MET A 117 -4.23 -14.24 12.13
N PRO A 118 -3.07 -13.91 11.54
CA PRO A 118 -2.33 -14.85 10.72
C PRO A 118 -1.79 -16.01 11.57
N ALA A 119 -1.50 -17.14 10.95
CA ALA A 119 -1.04 -18.35 11.64
C ALA A 119 0.14 -18.14 12.64
N PRO A 120 1.13 -17.27 12.39
CA PRO A 120 2.16 -16.96 13.37
C PRO A 120 1.63 -16.30 14.66
N ILE A 121 0.66 -15.38 14.54
CA ILE A 121 0.03 -14.73 15.71
C ILE A 121 -0.76 -15.74 16.53
N LEU A 122 -1.51 -16.64 15.88
CA LEU A 122 -2.21 -17.72 16.58
C LEU A 122 -1.25 -18.66 17.33
N LYS A 123 -0.05 -18.91 16.77
CA LYS A 123 0.99 -19.67 17.47
C LYS A 123 1.51 -18.95 18.72
N ILE A 124 1.70 -17.64 18.65
CA ILE A 124 2.09 -16.81 19.79
C ILE A 124 1.00 -16.86 20.87
N ALA A 125 -0.26 -16.66 20.47
CA ALA A 125 -1.40 -16.76 21.37
C ALA A 125 -1.44 -18.12 22.06
N GLN A 126 -1.32 -19.22 21.31
CA GLN A 126 -1.27 -20.58 21.86
C GLN A 126 -0.09 -20.78 22.83
N LYS A 127 1.09 -20.25 22.49
CA LYS A 127 2.29 -20.38 23.33
C LYS A 127 2.19 -19.62 24.65
N PHE A 128 1.65 -18.41 24.64
CA PHE A 128 1.62 -17.51 25.80
C PHE A 128 0.37 -17.66 26.65
N MET A 129 -0.75 -18.03 26.03
CA MET A 129 -2.06 -18.06 26.69
C MET A 129 -2.55 -19.49 26.97
N GLY A 130 -2.02 -20.48 26.24
CA GLY A 130 -2.53 -21.87 26.28
C GLY A 130 -3.93 -21.95 25.68
N GLU A 131 -4.93 -22.29 26.50
CA GLU A 131 -6.33 -22.15 26.11
C GLU A 131 -6.74 -20.68 26.18
N TYR A 132 -7.28 -20.13 25.10
CA TYR A 132 -7.69 -18.73 25.01
C TYR A 132 -9.03 -18.60 24.29
N GLU A 133 -9.71 -17.52 24.56
CA GLU A 133 -10.94 -17.13 23.90
C GLU A 133 -10.64 -16.03 22.86
N ILE A 134 -11.14 -16.19 21.64
CA ILE A 134 -11.10 -15.16 20.62
C ILE A 134 -12.40 -14.38 20.72
N VAL A 135 -12.27 -13.08 20.94
CA VAL A 135 -13.39 -12.14 20.88
C VAL A 135 -13.22 -11.28 19.64
N GLU A 136 -14.11 -11.47 18.68
CA GLU A 136 -14.18 -10.66 17.47
C GLU A 136 -15.31 -9.66 17.62
N GLU A 137 -15.07 -8.42 17.21
CA GLU A 137 -16.11 -7.41 17.14
C GLU A 137 -16.91 -7.63 15.86
N GLU A 138 -18.07 -8.26 16.00
CA GLU A 138 -19.05 -8.38 14.92
C GLU A 138 -19.82 -7.06 14.80
N GLY A 139 -19.76 -6.37 13.69
CA GLY A 139 -20.63 -5.21 13.43
C GLY A 139 -19.96 -3.99 12.81
N ILE A 140 -18.66 -3.76 13.00
CA ILE A 140 -17.95 -2.68 12.26
C ILE A 140 -17.78 -3.04 10.76
N LEU A 141 -17.97 -4.32 10.40
CA LEU A 141 -17.90 -4.78 9.02
C LEU A 141 -19.16 -4.48 8.21
N GLU A 142 -20.28 -4.12 8.85
CA GLU A 142 -21.55 -3.81 8.16
C GLU A 142 -21.63 -2.36 7.70
N GLU A 143 -20.87 -1.44 8.28
CA GLU A 143 -20.77 -0.11 7.71
C GLU A 143 -19.73 -0.13 6.58
N PRO A 144 -20.16 0.15 5.33
CA PRO A 144 -19.20 0.26 4.23
C PRO A 144 -18.16 1.32 4.61
N LEU A 145 -16.88 0.99 4.42
CA LEU A 145 -15.83 1.98 4.58
C LEU A 145 -16.21 3.19 3.74
N LEU A 146 -16.43 4.34 4.39
CA LEU A 146 -16.73 5.60 3.72
C LEU A 146 -15.48 6.14 2.98
N ILE A 147 -14.73 5.23 2.37
CA ILE A 147 -13.50 5.50 1.65
C ILE A 147 -13.73 5.20 0.18
N GLU A 148 -13.65 6.21 -0.64
CA GLU A 148 -13.60 6.05 -2.09
C GLU A 148 -12.22 5.54 -2.49
N GLN A 149 -12.15 4.33 -3.08
CA GLN A 149 -10.91 3.65 -3.39
C GLN A 149 -10.68 3.63 -4.91
N LYS A 150 -9.66 4.33 -5.37
CA LYS A 150 -9.30 4.40 -6.80
C LYS A 150 -7.85 4.04 -7.04
N TYR A 151 -7.54 3.52 -8.23
CA TYR A 151 -6.17 3.43 -8.72
C TYR A 151 -6.01 4.15 -10.05
N TRP A 152 -4.85 4.73 -10.26
CA TRP A 152 -4.49 5.38 -11.50
C TRP A 152 -3.33 4.66 -12.18
N MET A 153 -3.52 4.29 -13.45
CA MET A 153 -2.44 3.73 -14.27
C MET A 153 -1.59 4.85 -14.85
N LEU A 154 -0.32 4.92 -14.45
CA LEU A 154 0.60 5.97 -14.90
C LEU A 154 2.05 5.47 -14.91
N ARG A 155 2.92 6.17 -15.63
CA ARG A 155 4.35 5.85 -15.62
C ARG A 155 5.01 6.36 -14.35
N GLU A 156 6.14 5.77 -14.00
CA GLU A 156 6.87 6.16 -12.79
C GLU A 156 7.23 7.66 -12.79
N GLY A 157 7.69 8.19 -13.94
CA GLY A 157 8.01 9.61 -14.09
C GLY A 157 6.82 10.57 -14.02
N ASP A 158 5.60 10.07 -14.20
CA ASP A 158 4.38 10.89 -14.19
C ASP A 158 3.72 10.97 -12.80
N LYS A 159 4.22 10.19 -11.81
CA LYS A 159 3.61 10.08 -10.47
C LYS A 159 3.58 11.39 -9.71
N ILE A 160 4.65 12.18 -9.77
CA ILE A 160 4.71 13.45 -9.06
C ILE A 160 3.71 14.46 -9.64
N GLU A 161 3.58 14.49 -10.95
CA GLU A 161 2.62 15.36 -11.63
C GLU A 161 1.17 14.96 -11.31
N ALA A 162 0.87 13.66 -11.31
CA ALA A 162 -0.45 13.14 -10.92
C ALA A 162 -0.78 13.50 -9.46
N LEU A 163 0.20 13.42 -8.56
CA LEU A 163 0.04 13.82 -7.16
C LEU A 163 -0.26 15.31 -7.03
N VAL A 164 0.46 16.16 -7.76
CA VAL A 164 0.22 17.61 -7.79
C VAL A 164 -1.18 17.93 -8.28
N ARG A 165 -1.65 17.30 -9.36
CA ARG A 165 -3.02 17.49 -9.84
C ARG A 165 -4.07 17.04 -8.83
N LEU A 166 -3.84 15.93 -8.12
CA LEU A 166 -4.73 15.48 -7.05
C LEU A 166 -4.82 16.52 -5.93
N ILE A 167 -3.69 17.05 -5.48
CA ILE A 167 -3.63 18.08 -4.43
C ILE A 167 -4.37 19.33 -4.87
N ASP A 168 -4.14 19.79 -6.09
CA ASP A 168 -4.76 20.99 -6.62
C ASP A 168 -6.27 20.83 -6.89
N MET A 169 -6.72 19.62 -7.21
CA MET A 169 -8.15 19.29 -7.34
C MET A 169 -8.88 19.29 -6.00
N SER A 170 -8.16 19.04 -4.90
CA SER A 170 -8.75 18.84 -3.58
C SER A 170 -8.54 20.08 -2.69
N PRO A 171 -9.58 20.94 -2.47
CA PRO A 171 -9.44 22.20 -1.72
C PRO A 171 -8.85 22.03 -0.33
N ASP A 172 -9.34 20.99 0.36
CA ASP A 172 -9.00 20.69 1.74
C ASP A 172 -8.06 19.49 1.85
N PHE A 173 -7.13 19.38 0.87
CA PHE A 173 -6.19 18.28 0.89
C PHE A 173 -5.41 18.27 2.22
N TYR A 174 -5.62 17.23 2.99
CA TYR A 174 -4.89 16.90 4.20
C TYR A 174 -4.61 15.41 4.14
N GLY A 175 -3.40 15.04 3.73
CA GLY A 175 -3.15 13.69 3.26
C GLY A 175 -1.82 13.10 3.63
N LEU A 176 -1.81 11.76 3.65
CA LEU A 176 -0.64 10.92 3.86
C LEU A 176 -0.28 10.22 2.55
N VAL A 177 0.95 10.40 2.10
CA VAL A 177 1.49 9.84 0.86
C VAL A 177 2.47 8.72 1.23
N PHE A 178 2.12 7.48 0.89
CA PHE A 178 2.95 6.31 1.19
C PHE A 178 3.94 6.00 0.08
N THR A 179 5.21 5.91 0.45
CA THR A 179 6.33 5.51 -0.41
C THR A 179 6.97 4.21 0.07
N GLN A 180 7.65 3.51 -0.83
CA GLN A 180 8.27 2.23 -0.50
C GLN A 180 9.57 2.40 0.28
N THR A 181 10.39 3.40 -0.06
CA THR A 181 11.69 3.61 0.56
C THR A 181 11.80 5.00 1.19
N LYS A 182 12.76 5.14 2.12
CA LYS A 182 13.08 6.43 2.75
C LYS A 182 13.55 7.46 1.72
N ASN A 183 14.36 7.04 0.75
CA ASN A 183 14.83 7.92 -0.31
C ASN A 183 13.69 8.44 -1.20
N ASP A 184 12.67 7.59 -1.44
CA ASP A 184 11.47 8.03 -2.16
C ASP A 184 10.70 9.08 -1.34
N ALA A 185 10.60 8.88 -0.01
CA ALA A 185 9.91 9.83 0.86
C ALA A 185 10.59 11.21 0.83
N ASP A 186 11.92 11.25 0.94
CA ASP A 186 12.68 12.50 0.83
C ASP A 186 12.55 13.13 -0.57
N THR A 187 12.66 12.34 -1.62
CA THR A 187 12.58 12.81 -3.00
C THR A 187 11.21 13.41 -3.30
N VAL A 188 10.13 12.71 -2.96
CA VAL A 188 8.76 13.18 -3.21
C VAL A 188 8.45 14.42 -2.38
N SER A 189 8.86 14.45 -1.10
CA SER A 189 8.68 15.61 -0.24
C SER A 189 9.41 16.85 -0.80
N LYS A 190 10.67 16.68 -1.24
CA LYS A 190 11.46 17.75 -1.84
C LYS A 190 10.85 18.26 -3.15
N LEU A 191 10.43 17.37 -4.05
CA LEU A 191 9.79 17.75 -5.31
C LEU A 191 8.48 18.51 -5.09
N LEU A 192 7.71 18.15 -4.06
CA LEU A 192 6.51 18.90 -3.68
C LEU A 192 6.86 20.29 -3.15
N ASP A 193 7.90 20.40 -2.31
CA ASP A 193 8.37 21.69 -1.77
C ASP A 193 8.87 22.62 -2.88
N GLU A 194 9.65 22.09 -3.84
CA GLU A 194 10.11 22.82 -5.03
C GLU A 194 8.95 23.35 -5.89
N LYS A 195 7.81 22.65 -5.89
CA LYS A 195 6.57 23.07 -6.57
C LYS A 195 5.71 23.99 -5.71
N GLY A 196 6.13 24.31 -4.47
CA GLY A 196 5.46 25.25 -3.55
C GLY A 196 4.40 24.61 -2.66
N TYR A 197 4.44 23.29 -2.43
CA TYR A 197 3.56 22.60 -1.50
C TYR A 197 4.27 22.31 -0.19
N GLU A 198 3.66 22.69 0.95
CA GLU A 198 4.19 22.37 2.27
C GLU A 198 4.09 20.88 2.56
N ALA A 199 5.12 20.12 2.19
CA ALA A 199 5.27 18.71 2.42
C ALA A 199 6.38 18.41 3.42
N ALA A 200 6.25 17.33 4.17
CA ALA A 200 7.28 16.85 5.08
C ALA A 200 7.48 15.34 4.91
N ALA A 201 8.75 14.90 4.90
CA ALA A 201 9.08 13.48 4.90
C ALA A 201 9.04 12.89 6.31
N LEU A 202 8.68 11.60 6.41
CA LEU A 202 8.69 10.84 7.66
C LEU A 202 9.19 9.41 7.41
N HIS A 203 10.38 9.10 7.91
CA HIS A 203 11.01 7.78 7.77
C HIS A 203 11.97 7.48 8.92
N GLY A 204 12.51 6.26 8.96
CA GLY A 204 13.30 5.76 10.09
C GLY A 204 14.60 6.52 10.39
N ASP A 205 15.19 7.21 9.41
CA ASP A 205 16.45 7.95 9.59
C ASP A 205 16.25 9.35 10.20
N ILE A 206 15.00 9.82 10.31
CA ILE A 206 14.71 11.12 10.92
C ILE A 206 14.93 11.04 12.44
N PRO A 207 15.78 11.89 13.02
CA PRO A 207 16.00 11.96 14.46
C PRO A 207 14.70 12.20 15.23
N GLN A 208 14.54 11.57 16.40
CA GLN A 208 13.28 11.59 17.16
C GLN A 208 12.73 12.99 17.40
N GLY A 209 13.58 13.92 17.84
CA GLY A 209 13.13 15.31 18.08
C GLY A 209 12.68 16.05 16.80
N GLN A 210 13.21 15.71 15.65
CA GLN A 210 12.72 16.21 14.36
C GLN A 210 11.39 15.56 13.96
N ARG A 211 11.28 14.24 14.16
CA ARG A 211 10.07 13.47 13.90
C ARG A 211 8.88 14.03 14.69
N GLU A 212 9.05 14.31 15.97
CA GLU A 212 8.02 14.92 16.82
C GLU A 212 7.59 16.31 16.33
N LYS A 213 8.54 17.14 15.88
CA LYS A 213 8.24 18.46 15.30
C LYS A 213 7.44 18.34 13.99
N VAL A 214 7.81 17.40 13.10
CA VAL A 214 7.07 17.13 11.85
C VAL A 214 5.64 16.72 12.17
N LEU A 215 5.46 15.76 13.07
CA LEU A 215 4.15 15.27 13.48
C LEU A 215 3.29 16.36 14.15
N ALA A 216 3.90 17.20 14.99
CA ALA A 216 3.20 18.33 15.63
C ALA A 216 2.72 19.36 14.59
N ARG A 217 3.56 19.69 13.60
CA ARG A 217 3.18 20.58 12.49
C ARG A 217 2.07 19.97 11.62
N PHE A 218 2.14 18.68 11.37
CA PHE A 218 1.11 17.97 10.60
C PHE A 218 -0.22 17.94 11.36
N ARG A 219 -0.25 17.53 12.63
CA ARG A 219 -1.46 17.53 13.47
C ARG A 219 -2.10 18.92 13.60
N SER A 220 -1.30 19.98 13.65
CA SER A 220 -1.79 21.37 13.67
C SER A 220 -2.19 21.91 12.28
N LYS A 221 -2.15 21.06 11.24
CA LYS A 221 -2.43 21.40 9.83
C LYS A 221 -1.57 22.52 9.26
N LYS A 222 -0.45 22.88 9.92
CA LYS A 222 0.57 23.78 9.34
C LYS A 222 1.29 23.14 8.16
N THR A 223 1.50 21.84 8.21
CA THR A 223 1.93 21.00 7.07
C THR A 223 0.74 20.13 6.71
N ARG A 224 0.33 20.13 5.45
CA ARG A 224 -0.86 19.40 5.00
C ARG A 224 -0.55 18.08 4.26
N ILE A 225 0.71 17.88 3.87
CA ILE A 225 1.17 16.71 3.13
C ILE A 225 2.27 16.04 3.92
N LEU A 226 2.04 14.81 4.34
CA LEU A 226 3.06 13.98 4.98
C LEU A 226 3.43 12.85 4.04
N VAL A 227 4.71 12.74 3.67
CA VAL A 227 5.24 11.66 2.82
C VAL A 227 5.97 10.67 3.71
N ALA A 228 5.50 9.44 3.79
CA ALA A 228 6.01 8.47 4.76
C ALA A 228 6.21 7.07 4.19
N THR A 229 7.13 6.33 4.83
CA THR A 229 7.22 4.87 4.65
C THR A 229 6.24 4.16 5.59
N ASP A 230 5.85 2.92 5.27
CA ASP A 230 4.95 2.12 6.11
C ASP A 230 5.43 2.06 7.57
N VAL A 231 6.68 1.68 7.79
CA VAL A 231 7.28 1.56 9.13
C VAL A 231 7.18 2.87 9.92
N ALA A 232 7.37 4.00 9.25
CA ALA A 232 7.32 5.30 9.90
C ALA A 232 5.90 5.82 10.14
N ALA A 233 4.94 5.38 9.34
CA ALA A 233 3.54 5.76 9.46
C ALA A 233 2.75 4.85 10.42
N ARG A 234 3.32 3.70 10.80
CA ARG A 234 2.73 2.80 11.79
C ARG A 234 2.71 3.44 13.18
N GLY A 235 1.68 3.17 13.94
CA GLY A 235 1.51 3.68 15.30
C GLY A 235 1.36 5.19 15.42
N ILE A 236 1.25 5.93 14.31
CA ILE A 236 1.00 7.36 14.37
C ILE A 236 -0.51 7.56 14.49
N ASP A 237 -0.93 8.22 15.58
CA ASP A 237 -2.30 8.72 15.69
C ASP A 237 -2.50 9.93 14.77
N ILE A 238 -2.75 9.61 13.53
CA ILE A 238 -3.19 10.54 12.50
C ILE A 238 -4.46 9.98 11.90
N THR A 239 -5.56 10.60 12.24
CA THR A 239 -6.90 10.27 11.78
C THR A 239 -7.56 11.50 11.17
N GLY A 240 -8.68 11.30 10.48
CA GLY A 240 -9.38 12.42 9.85
C GLY A 240 -8.66 13.02 8.65
N LEU A 241 -7.80 12.22 8.01
CA LEU A 241 -7.21 12.61 6.73
C LEU A 241 -8.30 12.64 5.65
N SER A 242 -8.25 13.64 4.78
CA SER A 242 -9.10 13.68 3.60
C SER A 242 -8.64 12.67 2.53
N HIS A 243 -7.32 12.48 2.44
CA HIS A 243 -6.72 11.64 1.41
C HIS A 243 -5.63 10.72 1.95
N VAL A 244 -5.59 9.50 1.40
CA VAL A 244 -4.45 8.60 1.49
C VAL A 244 -3.98 8.31 0.06
N VAL A 245 -2.70 8.53 -0.20
CA VAL A 245 -2.12 8.27 -1.52
C VAL A 245 -1.07 7.18 -1.41
N ASN A 246 -1.32 6.03 -2.03
CA ASN A 246 -0.29 5.02 -2.23
C ASN A 246 0.56 5.41 -3.46
N TYR A 247 1.58 6.24 -3.26
CA TYR A 247 2.54 6.62 -4.30
C TYR A 247 3.31 5.42 -4.82
N SER A 248 3.62 4.48 -3.92
CA SER A 248 4.11 3.14 -4.25
C SER A 248 3.08 2.09 -3.86
N LEU A 249 2.88 1.12 -4.76
CA LEU A 249 1.94 0.04 -4.55
C LEU A 249 2.30 -0.74 -3.27
N PRO A 250 1.36 -0.97 -2.32
CA PRO A 250 1.61 -1.75 -1.12
C PRO A 250 1.96 -3.21 -1.46
N PHE A 251 2.69 -3.85 -0.57
CA PHE A 251 3.17 -5.21 -0.78
C PHE A 251 2.02 -6.24 -0.80
N ASP A 252 1.06 -6.08 0.10
CA ASP A 252 -0.10 -6.97 0.28
C ASP A 252 -1.38 -6.20 0.63
N SER A 253 -2.48 -6.94 0.79
CA SER A 253 -3.80 -6.36 1.10
C SER A 253 -3.93 -5.90 2.55
N ALA A 254 -3.20 -6.48 3.50
CA ALA A 254 -3.21 -6.04 4.89
C ALA A 254 -2.56 -4.65 5.01
N THR A 255 -1.36 -4.48 4.45
CA THR A 255 -0.68 -3.18 4.35
C THR A 255 -1.57 -2.13 3.67
N TYR A 256 -2.28 -2.51 2.58
CA TYR A 256 -3.22 -1.60 1.92
C TYR A 256 -4.32 -1.12 2.87
N VAL A 257 -4.97 -2.04 3.58
CA VAL A 257 -6.05 -1.73 4.52
C VAL A 257 -5.55 -0.84 5.66
N HIS A 258 -4.38 -1.14 6.24
CA HIS A 258 -3.76 -0.33 7.29
C HIS A 258 -3.43 1.10 6.81
N ARG A 259 -3.00 1.28 5.54
CA ARG A 259 -2.77 2.61 4.96
C ARG A 259 -4.06 3.38 4.78
N ILE A 260 -5.06 2.80 4.10
CA ILE A 260 -6.32 3.52 3.82
C ILE A 260 -7.13 3.77 5.09
N GLY A 261 -6.99 2.94 6.12
CA GLY A 261 -7.61 3.14 7.42
C GLY A 261 -7.14 4.41 8.17
N ARG A 262 -6.27 5.25 7.60
CA ARG A 262 -5.94 6.59 8.11
C ARG A 262 -6.95 7.65 7.67
N THR A 263 -7.83 7.33 6.73
CA THR A 263 -8.96 8.18 6.31
C THR A 263 -10.31 7.47 6.52
N GLY A 264 -11.41 8.16 6.34
CA GLY A 264 -12.76 7.58 6.41
C GLY A 264 -13.16 7.07 7.80
N ARG A 265 -12.63 7.65 8.89
CA ARG A 265 -12.97 7.27 10.28
C ARG A 265 -14.00 8.23 10.87
N ALA A 266 -14.70 7.77 11.90
CA ALA A 266 -15.67 8.54 12.69
C ALA A 266 -16.80 9.18 11.83
N GLY A 267 -17.32 8.45 10.84
CA GLY A 267 -18.39 8.93 9.98
C GLY A 267 -17.97 9.92 8.90
N SER A 268 -16.67 10.23 8.77
CA SER A 268 -16.13 11.09 7.71
C SER A 268 -15.87 10.30 6.44
N THR A 269 -16.16 10.91 5.29
CA THR A 269 -15.77 10.35 3.98
C THR A 269 -14.28 10.55 3.74
N GLY A 270 -13.63 9.60 3.07
CA GLY A 270 -12.22 9.68 2.72
C GLY A 270 -11.95 9.23 1.28
N MET A 271 -10.79 9.60 0.76
CA MET A 271 -10.35 9.17 -0.57
C MET A 271 -9.00 8.44 -0.48
N ALA A 272 -8.92 7.28 -1.10
CA ALA A 272 -7.68 6.51 -1.25
C ALA A 272 -7.32 6.37 -2.73
N ILE A 273 -6.18 6.91 -3.12
CA ILE A 273 -5.67 6.84 -4.49
C ILE A 273 -4.41 5.99 -4.53
N THR A 274 -4.36 5.02 -5.44
CA THR A 274 -3.20 4.13 -5.60
C THR A 274 -2.58 4.32 -6.98
N PHE A 275 -1.31 4.71 -7.02
CA PHE A 275 -0.56 4.83 -8.26
C PHE A 275 0.01 3.47 -8.66
N VAL A 276 -0.22 3.10 -9.90
CA VAL A 276 0.16 1.78 -10.42
C VAL A 276 0.94 1.95 -11.73
N ALA A 277 2.17 1.48 -11.74
CA ALA A 277 2.96 1.45 -12.96
C ALA A 277 2.53 0.27 -13.87
N PRO A 278 2.73 0.37 -15.21
CA PRO A 278 2.33 -0.68 -16.14
C PRO A 278 2.89 -2.08 -15.82
N ASN A 279 4.11 -2.13 -15.30
CA ASN A 279 4.77 -3.38 -14.88
C ASN A 279 4.21 -3.97 -13.56
N GLU A 280 3.43 -3.19 -12.82
CA GLU A 280 2.81 -3.61 -11.55
C GLU A 280 1.39 -4.16 -11.68
N ARG A 281 0.83 -4.24 -12.90
CA ARG A 281 -0.54 -4.75 -13.15
C ARG A 281 -0.82 -6.12 -12.51
N ARG A 282 0.18 -7.02 -12.49
CA ARG A 282 0.03 -8.34 -11.87
C ARG A 282 -0.12 -8.21 -10.34
N LYS A 283 0.69 -7.35 -9.71
CA LYS A 283 0.60 -7.06 -8.27
C LYS A 283 -0.75 -6.44 -7.93
N LEU A 284 -1.23 -5.49 -8.73
CA LEU A 284 -2.57 -4.90 -8.58
C LEU A 284 -3.66 -5.98 -8.61
N GLY A 285 -3.57 -6.97 -9.51
CA GLY A 285 -4.53 -8.08 -9.57
C GLY A 285 -4.58 -8.90 -8.28
N PHE A 286 -3.43 -9.20 -7.68
CA PHE A 286 -3.35 -9.87 -6.38
C PHE A 286 -3.92 -8.99 -5.25
N LEU A 287 -3.58 -7.70 -5.24
CA LEU A 287 -4.08 -6.75 -4.27
C LEU A 287 -5.62 -6.66 -4.31
N LYS A 288 -6.21 -6.48 -5.48
CA LYS A 288 -7.68 -6.45 -5.66
C LYS A 288 -8.35 -7.73 -5.16
N SER A 289 -7.77 -8.89 -5.47
CA SER A 289 -8.29 -10.17 -4.97
C SER A 289 -8.23 -10.30 -3.45
N GLY A 290 -7.19 -9.76 -2.82
CA GLY A 290 -7.02 -9.74 -1.37
C GLY A 290 -8.02 -8.80 -0.69
N ILE A 291 -8.22 -7.59 -1.23
CA ILE A 291 -9.19 -6.60 -0.74
C ILE A 291 -10.63 -7.16 -0.82
N ALA A 292 -11.00 -7.74 -1.95
CA ALA A 292 -12.33 -8.34 -2.13
C ALA A 292 -12.61 -9.49 -1.14
N LYS A 293 -11.60 -10.33 -0.85
CA LYS A 293 -11.72 -11.41 0.15
C LYS A 293 -11.91 -10.87 1.57
N ALA A 294 -11.29 -9.74 1.87
CA ALA A 294 -11.41 -9.09 3.18
C ALA A 294 -12.69 -8.26 3.33
N SER A 295 -13.57 -8.23 2.34
CA SER A 295 -14.80 -7.41 2.29
C SER A 295 -14.55 -5.91 2.57
N LYS A 296 -13.36 -5.41 2.22
CA LYS A 296 -12.91 -4.03 2.50
C LYS A 296 -13.18 -3.05 1.34
N GLY A 297 -14.17 -3.33 0.52
CA GLY A 297 -14.57 -2.48 -0.61
C GLY A 297 -14.00 -2.94 -1.96
N ASP A 298 -14.14 -2.11 -2.97
CA ASP A 298 -13.66 -2.37 -4.35
C ASP A 298 -12.70 -1.25 -4.80
N LEU A 299 -11.53 -1.66 -5.26
CA LEU A 299 -10.52 -0.75 -5.80
C LEU A 299 -10.77 -0.55 -7.30
N GLN A 300 -11.38 0.59 -7.64
CA GLN A 300 -11.81 0.91 -9.01
C GLN A 300 -10.74 1.68 -9.79
N GLU A 301 -10.78 1.57 -11.13
CA GLU A 301 -9.95 2.40 -11.98
C GLU A 301 -10.51 3.81 -12.04
N GLY A 302 -9.66 4.79 -11.74
CA GLY A 302 -9.99 6.19 -11.84
C GLY A 302 -9.22 6.87 -12.97
N THR A 303 -9.65 8.06 -13.32
CA THR A 303 -9.01 8.92 -14.32
C THR A 303 -8.16 9.99 -13.65
N ILE A 304 -6.96 10.24 -14.19
CA ILE A 304 -6.12 11.34 -13.74
C ILE A 304 -6.77 12.64 -14.20
N PRO A 305 -6.91 13.66 -13.34
CA PRO A 305 -7.51 14.93 -13.71
C PRO A 305 -6.77 15.60 -14.88
N GLU A 306 -7.51 16.09 -15.84
CA GLU A 306 -6.96 16.90 -16.94
C GLU A 306 -6.54 18.28 -16.42
N ILE A 307 -5.51 18.89 -17.04
CA ILE A 307 -4.98 20.18 -16.62
C ILE A 307 -6.07 21.25 -16.58
N GLU A 308 -6.92 21.30 -17.60
CA GLU A 308 -8.00 22.30 -17.67
C GLU A 308 -9.00 22.16 -16.51
N ALA A 309 -9.35 20.93 -16.11
CA ALA A 309 -10.22 20.70 -14.94
C ALA A 309 -9.56 21.20 -13.64
N VAL A 310 -8.26 20.99 -13.48
CA VAL A 310 -7.49 21.49 -12.33
C VAL A 310 -7.50 23.03 -12.33
N LEU A 311 -7.23 23.66 -13.47
CA LEU A 311 -7.21 25.10 -13.60
C LEU A 311 -8.59 25.72 -13.34
N GLN A 312 -9.67 25.12 -13.81
CA GLN A 312 -11.03 25.59 -13.52
C GLN A 312 -11.30 25.63 -12.02
N ILE A 313 -10.96 24.58 -11.28
CA ILE A 313 -11.14 24.55 -9.83
C ILE A 313 -10.26 25.59 -9.14
N LYS A 314 -9.01 25.77 -9.56
CA LYS A 314 -8.12 26.79 -8.97
C LYS A 314 -8.63 28.21 -9.25
N ARG A 315 -9.08 28.48 -10.47
CA ARG A 315 -9.68 29.77 -10.84
C ARG A 315 -10.95 30.05 -10.02
N GLN A 316 -11.80 29.05 -9.85
CA GLN A 316 -13.01 29.19 -9.03
C GLN A 316 -12.69 29.45 -7.56
N ARG A 317 -11.67 28.76 -7.00
CA ARG A 317 -11.21 29.02 -5.61
C ARG A 317 -10.66 30.43 -5.46
N LEU A 318 -9.81 30.85 -6.40
CA LEU A 318 -9.28 32.21 -6.42
C LEU A 318 -10.41 33.24 -6.43
N PHE A 319 -11.39 33.04 -7.30
CA PHE A 319 -12.56 33.93 -7.39
C PHE A 319 -13.31 34.01 -6.05
N ASN A 320 -13.62 32.85 -5.46
CA ASN A 320 -14.35 32.80 -4.20
C ASN A 320 -13.55 33.45 -3.04
N SER A 321 -12.25 33.16 -2.95
CA SER A 321 -11.36 33.76 -1.94
C SER A 321 -11.23 35.27 -2.07
N LEU A 322 -11.11 35.77 -3.30
CA LEU A 322 -11.08 37.21 -3.57
C LEU A 322 -12.41 37.87 -3.19
N LYS A 323 -13.55 37.24 -3.56
CA LYS A 323 -14.87 37.76 -3.22
C LYS A 323 -15.05 37.83 -1.70
N GLU A 324 -14.74 36.78 -0.98
CA GLU A 324 -14.81 36.74 0.49
C GLU A 324 -13.89 37.79 1.13
N SER A 325 -12.66 37.95 0.61
CA SER A 325 -11.72 38.96 1.11
C SER A 325 -12.24 40.36 0.90
N LEU A 326 -12.84 40.64 -0.26
CA LEU A 326 -13.42 41.96 -0.55
C LEU A 326 -14.65 42.24 0.33
N GLU A 327 -15.48 41.25 0.62
CA GLU A 327 -16.65 41.41 1.52
C GLU A 327 -16.23 41.68 2.97
N ASN A 328 -15.07 41.16 3.40
CA ASN A 328 -14.53 41.34 4.75
C ASN A 328 -13.84 42.70 4.96
N ILE A 329 -13.37 43.36 3.89
CA ILE A 329 -12.76 44.69 3.97
C ILE A 329 -13.86 45.74 3.93
N LYS A 330 -14.22 46.31 5.10
CA LYS A 330 -15.28 47.32 5.22
C LYS A 330 -14.78 48.72 4.91
N GLU A 331 -13.55 49.04 5.24
CA GLU A 331 -12.93 50.35 5.01
C GLU A 331 -11.53 50.15 4.43
N THR A 332 -11.21 50.92 3.42
CA THR A 332 -9.89 50.91 2.78
C THR A 332 -9.12 52.16 3.23
N ASP A 333 -7.86 51.98 3.56
CA ASP A 333 -6.97 53.12 3.89
C ASP A 333 -6.91 54.09 2.73
N SER A 334 -6.92 55.44 3.06
CA SER A 334 -6.89 56.50 2.06
C SER A 334 -5.70 56.41 1.12
N TYR A 335 -4.57 55.91 1.60
CA TYR A 335 -3.37 55.68 0.79
C TYR A 335 -3.64 54.72 -0.39
N PHE A 336 -4.34 53.64 -0.14
CA PHE A 336 -4.65 52.67 -1.22
C PHE A 336 -5.72 53.20 -2.18
N THR A 337 -6.60 54.10 -1.70
CA THR A 337 -7.61 54.74 -2.57
C THR A 337 -6.90 55.74 -3.50
N GLU A 338 -6.03 56.60 -2.98
CA GLU A 338 -5.23 57.56 -3.78
C GLU A 338 -4.33 56.82 -4.78
N LEU A 339 -3.67 55.73 -4.35
CA LEU A 339 -2.84 54.90 -5.23
C LEU A 339 -3.66 54.26 -6.36
N ALA A 340 -4.86 53.80 -6.06
CA ALA A 340 -5.75 53.20 -7.07
C ALA A 340 -6.22 54.24 -8.08
N GLU A 341 -6.56 55.47 -7.64
CA GLU A 341 -6.93 56.61 -8.51
C GLU A 341 -5.77 56.98 -9.44
N ASP A 342 -4.54 57.06 -8.93
CA ASP A 342 -3.36 57.37 -9.71
C ASP A 342 -3.05 56.29 -10.78
N ILE A 343 -3.18 55.02 -10.42
CA ILE A 343 -2.94 53.90 -11.34
C ILE A 343 -4.02 53.82 -12.43
N VAL A 344 -5.27 54.11 -12.09
CA VAL A 344 -6.42 54.02 -13.00
C VAL A 344 -6.52 55.27 -13.89
N LYS A 345 -5.82 56.38 -13.56
CA LYS A 345 -5.87 57.63 -14.32
C LYS A 345 -5.68 57.37 -15.81
N ASP A 346 -6.62 57.84 -16.63
CA ASP A 346 -6.64 57.71 -18.08
C ASP A 346 -6.72 56.24 -18.59
N GLN A 347 -7.02 55.25 -17.76
CA GLN A 347 -7.16 53.84 -18.12
C GLN A 347 -8.53 53.27 -17.73
N ASN A 348 -8.92 52.18 -18.38
CA ASN A 348 -10.13 51.45 -17.99
C ASN A 348 -9.90 50.71 -16.65
N PRO A 349 -10.68 50.99 -15.60
CA PRO A 349 -10.53 50.33 -14.29
C PRO A 349 -10.53 48.80 -14.34
N SER A 350 -11.36 48.21 -15.22
CA SER A 350 -11.43 46.73 -15.36
C SER A 350 -10.15 46.16 -15.98
N GLU A 351 -9.51 46.87 -16.91
CA GLU A 351 -8.24 46.43 -17.49
C GLU A 351 -7.10 46.55 -16.48
N VAL A 352 -7.07 47.63 -15.71
CA VAL A 352 -6.08 47.80 -14.64
C VAL A 352 -6.23 46.68 -13.59
N LEU A 353 -7.45 46.44 -13.13
CA LEU A 353 -7.72 45.37 -12.19
C LEU A 353 -7.29 44.01 -12.76
N ALA A 354 -7.60 43.70 -14.04
CA ALA A 354 -7.18 42.46 -14.69
C ALA A 354 -5.64 42.32 -14.70
N LYS A 355 -4.90 43.40 -14.97
CA LYS A 355 -3.43 43.40 -14.93
C LYS A 355 -2.89 43.18 -13.51
N VAL A 356 -3.49 43.81 -12.50
CA VAL A 356 -3.11 43.63 -11.10
C VAL A 356 -3.35 42.16 -10.68
N LEU A 357 -4.50 41.60 -10.98
CA LEU A 357 -4.81 40.20 -10.70
C LEU A 357 -3.86 39.24 -11.44
N ALA A 358 -3.51 39.54 -12.69
CA ALA A 358 -2.55 38.75 -13.45
C ALA A 358 -1.14 38.78 -12.84
N VAL A 359 -0.69 39.94 -12.34
CA VAL A 359 0.59 40.06 -11.65
C VAL A 359 0.60 39.32 -10.32
N MET A 360 -0.47 39.44 -9.54
CA MET A 360 -0.56 38.81 -8.21
C MET A 360 -0.78 37.30 -8.26
N TYR A 361 -1.61 36.82 -9.17
CA TYR A 361 -2.12 35.43 -9.17
C TYR A 361 -1.83 34.67 -10.45
N GLY A 362 -1.30 35.28 -11.50
CA GLY A 362 -1.07 34.66 -12.80
C GLY A 362 -0.29 33.34 -12.65
N ASN A 363 0.79 33.37 -11.89
CA ASN A 363 1.61 32.18 -11.64
C ASN A 363 0.84 31.03 -10.95
N SER A 364 -0.19 31.31 -10.14
CA SER A 364 -0.93 30.27 -9.41
C SER A 364 -1.90 29.49 -10.29
N VAL A 365 -2.36 30.10 -11.40
CA VAL A 365 -3.34 29.55 -12.35
C VAL A 365 -2.76 29.32 -13.75
N ASP A 366 -1.43 29.26 -13.86
CA ASP A 366 -0.72 29.05 -15.11
C ASP A 366 -0.66 27.57 -15.49
N GLU A 367 -1.03 27.28 -16.74
CA GLU A 367 -0.95 25.94 -17.32
C GLU A 367 0.49 25.40 -17.37
N SER A 368 1.47 26.30 -17.55
CA SER A 368 2.89 25.92 -17.65
C SER A 368 3.47 25.25 -16.40
N ARG A 369 2.77 25.33 -15.26
CA ARG A 369 3.13 24.62 -14.03
C ARG A 369 2.91 23.12 -14.09
N TYR A 370 2.12 22.65 -15.05
CA TYR A 370 1.72 21.26 -15.17
C TYR A 370 2.38 20.58 -16.36
N GLU A 371 2.89 19.39 -16.12
CA GLU A 371 3.46 18.54 -17.17
C GLU A 371 2.37 17.67 -17.82
N LYS A 372 2.49 17.43 -19.12
CA LYS A 372 1.54 16.57 -19.84
C LYS A 372 1.79 15.10 -19.49
N ILE A 373 0.84 14.48 -18.81
CA ILE A 373 0.84 13.05 -18.55
C ILE A 373 0.39 12.32 -19.82
N LYS A 374 1.25 11.45 -20.35
CA LYS A 374 0.89 10.64 -21.52
C LYS A 374 0.04 9.46 -21.09
N PRO A 375 -1.13 9.22 -21.71
CA PRO A 375 -1.93 8.05 -21.39
C PRO A 375 -1.09 6.78 -21.51
N VAL A 376 -1.22 5.91 -20.51
CA VAL A 376 -0.65 4.57 -20.57
C VAL A 376 -1.46 3.80 -21.59
N SER A 377 -0.94 3.73 -22.84
CA SER A 377 -1.53 2.84 -23.84
C SER A 377 -1.58 1.43 -23.27
N ASP A 378 -2.71 0.76 -23.45
CA ASP A 378 -2.88 -0.62 -23.00
C ASP A 378 -1.88 -1.48 -23.79
N ASP A 379 -0.67 -1.65 -23.22
CA ASP A 379 0.37 -2.51 -23.81
C ASP A 379 -0.06 -3.99 -23.90
N ARG A 380 -1.32 -4.31 -23.49
CA ARG A 380 -1.93 -5.61 -23.81
C ARG A 380 -1.97 -5.87 -25.31
N GLU A 381 -2.10 -4.83 -26.13
CA GLU A 381 -1.98 -4.97 -27.60
C GLU A 381 -0.52 -5.01 -28.05
N ARG A 382 0.42 -4.38 -27.33
CA ARG A 382 1.85 -4.40 -27.70
C ARG A 382 2.59 -5.62 -27.16
N ASP A 383 2.21 -6.14 -25.98
CA ASP A 383 2.86 -7.31 -25.38
C ASP A 383 2.22 -8.65 -25.83
N ARG A 384 0.94 -8.62 -26.29
CA ARG A 384 0.28 -9.77 -26.92
C ARG A 384 0.45 -9.85 -28.42
N GLY A 385 0.96 -8.82 -29.04
CA GLY A 385 1.14 -8.70 -30.48
C GLY A 385 2.08 -7.57 -30.80
N GLY A 386 3.31 -7.63 -30.34
CA GLY A 386 4.33 -6.89 -31.06
C GLY A 386 4.16 -7.32 -32.52
N LYS A 387 3.63 -6.39 -33.37
CA LYS A 387 3.46 -6.68 -34.80
C LYS A 387 4.72 -7.39 -35.25
N LEU A 388 4.56 -8.69 -35.56
CA LEU A 388 5.61 -9.44 -36.20
C LEU A 388 6.10 -8.59 -37.35
N LYS A 389 7.40 -8.34 -37.41
CA LYS A 389 7.96 -7.68 -38.62
C LYS A 389 7.44 -8.47 -39.83
N PRO A 390 7.13 -7.85 -40.97
CA PRO A 390 6.46 -8.49 -42.10
C PRO A 390 7.15 -9.71 -42.66
N ASN A 391 8.01 -10.39 -41.95
CA ASN A 391 8.68 -11.62 -42.35
C ASN A 391 9.16 -12.46 -41.16
N GLN A 392 8.50 -12.34 -39.99
CA GLN A 392 8.84 -13.11 -38.79
C GLN A 392 7.67 -13.99 -38.34
N VAL A 393 7.99 -15.14 -37.71
CA VAL A 393 7.03 -16.09 -37.14
C VAL A 393 7.39 -16.27 -35.66
N ARG A 394 6.38 -16.21 -34.78
CA ARG A 394 6.54 -16.51 -33.36
C ARG A 394 6.40 -18.00 -33.13
N LEU A 395 7.38 -18.58 -32.47
CA LEU A 395 7.45 -20.01 -32.19
C LEU A 395 7.38 -20.26 -30.69
N TYR A 396 6.73 -21.33 -30.32
CA TYR A 396 6.78 -21.96 -29.01
C TYR A 396 7.80 -23.11 -29.05
N VAL A 397 8.68 -23.18 -28.05
CA VAL A 397 9.74 -24.18 -27.92
C VAL A 397 9.66 -24.81 -26.55
N GLN A 398 9.67 -26.13 -26.48
CA GLN A 398 9.43 -26.89 -25.25
C GLN A 398 10.74 -27.08 -24.44
N PHE A 399 11.44 -26.00 -24.12
CA PHE A 399 12.46 -25.94 -23.08
C PHE A 399 12.50 -24.54 -22.45
N GLY A 400 12.91 -24.45 -21.20
CA GLY A 400 12.89 -23.23 -20.44
C GLY A 400 14.01 -23.13 -19.38
N LYS A 401 13.76 -22.32 -18.34
CA LYS A 401 14.73 -22.12 -17.26
C LYS A 401 15.03 -23.40 -16.48
N LYS A 402 14.06 -24.31 -16.32
CA LYS A 402 14.24 -25.59 -15.64
C LYS A 402 15.21 -26.51 -16.38
N ASP A 403 15.33 -26.34 -17.69
CA ASP A 403 16.22 -27.12 -18.55
C ASP A 403 17.61 -26.44 -18.68
N GLY A 404 17.86 -25.39 -17.87
CA GLY A 404 19.14 -24.68 -17.83
C GLY A 404 19.36 -23.65 -18.95
N TYR A 405 18.27 -23.28 -19.68
CA TYR A 405 18.33 -22.31 -20.76
C TYR A 405 18.03 -20.89 -20.27
N ASN A 406 18.75 -19.94 -20.86
CA ASN A 406 18.49 -18.50 -20.78
C ASN A 406 18.43 -17.90 -22.19
N ALA A 407 18.05 -16.64 -22.32
CA ALA A 407 17.86 -16.00 -23.61
C ALA A 407 19.12 -16.07 -24.50
N ARG A 408 20.31 -15.95 -23.91
CA ARG A 408 21.59 -16.02 -24.64
C ARG A 408 21.84 -17.41 -25.19
N LYS A 409 21.70 -18.47 -24.37
CA LYS A 409 21.88 -19.85 -24.79
C LYS A 409 20.87 -20.26 -25.88
N ILE A 410 19.64 -19.74 -25.80
CA ILE A 410 18.60 -20.01 -26.80
C ILE A 410 18.94 -19.33 -28.11
N SER A 411 19.41 -18.09 -28.08
CA SER A 411 19.88 -17.38 -29.26
C SER A 411 21.03 -18.13 -29.92
N GLU A 412 22.03 -18.55 -29.16
CA GLU A 412 23.19 -19.30 -29.64
C GLU A 412 22.77 -20.68 -30.22
N TYR A 413 21.83 -21.39 -29.57
CA TYR A 413 21.31 -22.68 -30.00
C TYR A 413 20.65 -22.58 -31.40
N PHE A 414 19.70 -21.66 -31.58
CA PHE A 414 19.03 -21.52 -32.87
C PHE A 414 19.92 -20.92 -33.94
N SER A 415 20.81 -20.02 -33.58
CA SER A 415 21.78 -19.44 -34.53
C SER A 415 22.73 -20.49 -35.10
N SER A 416 23.23 -21.41 -34.27
CA SER A 416 24.13 -22.48 -34.71
C SER A 416 23.42 -23.49 -35.62
N ILE A 417 22.21 -23.91 -35.29
CA ILE A 417 21.44 -24.89 -36.07
C ILE A 417 20.98 -24.31 -37.42
N LEU A 418 20.52 -23.07 -37.39
CA LEU A 418 19.95 -22.43 -38.58
C LEU A 418 20.98 -21.71 -39.44
N LYS A 419 22.21 -21.56 -38.95
CA LYS A 419 23.29 -20.78 -39.55
C LYS A 419 22.84 -19.33 -39.85
N ILE A 420 22.16 -18.70 -38.88
CA ILE A 420 21.72 -17.31 -38.92
C ILE A 420 22.41 -16.48 -37.83
N PRO A 421 22.60 -15.17 -38.03
CA PRO A 421 23.15 -14.31 -36.98
C PRO A 421 22.27 -14.25 -35.73
N ASN A 422 22.87 -14.15 -34.54
CA ASN A 422 22.18 -14.12 -33.25
C ASN A 422 21.07 -13.03 -33.18
N HIS A 423 21.25 -11.90 -33.82
CA HIS A 423 20.26 -10.80 -33.84
C HIS A 423 18.99 -11.11 -34.62
N GLN A 424 18.96 -12.20 -35.40
CA GLN A 424 17.75 -12.67 -36.10
C GLN A 424 16.86 -13.57 -35.24
N VAL A 425 17.38 -14.06 -34.10
CA VAL A 425 16.61 -14.72 -33.05
C VAL A 425 16.14 -13.63 -32.08
N ASP A 426 14.93 -13.13 -32.28
CA ASP A 426 14.41 -11.92 -31.65
C ASP A 426 13.30 -12.24 -30.63
N LYS A 427 13.05 -11.31 -29.68
CA LYS A 427 11.98 -11.39 -28.67
C LYS A 427 11.91 -12.73 -27.94
N ILE A 428 13.05 -13.13 -27.36
CA ILE A 428 13.18 -14.40 -26.62
C ILE A 428 12.61 -14.24 -25.21
N ASP A 429 11.47 -14.89 -24.97
CA ASP A 429 10.81 -14.94 -23.65
C ASP A 429 10.98 -16.32 -23.05
N VAL A 430 11.83 -16.48 -22.04
CA VAL A 430 12.14 -17.75 -21.39
C VAL A 430 11.28 -17.94 -20.14
N ALA A 431 10.28 -18.83 -20.22
CA ALA A 431 9.48 -19.27 -19.10
C ALA A 431 10.17 -20.42 -18.33
N SER A 432 9.51 -20.98 -17.32
CA SER A 432 10.07 -22.08 -16.53
C SER A 432 10.28 -23.35 -17.35
N THR A 433 9.35 -23.71 -18.25
CA THR A 433 9.30 -24.98 -18.99
C THR A 433 9.21 -24.82 -20.51
N PHE A 434 9.10 -23.58 -20.98
CA PHE A 434 9.02 -23.28 -22.41
C PHE A 434 9.64 -21.94 -22.74
N THR A 435 9.87 -21.69 -24.01
CA THR A 435 10.36 -20.41 -24.54
C THR A 435 9.52 -19.97 -25.72
N LEU A 436 9.22 -18.68 -25.79
CA LEU A 436 8.66 -18.04 -26.97
C LEU A 436 9.75 -17.18 -27.64
N LEU A 437 9.87 -17.29 -28.96
CA LEU A 437 10.85 -16.52 -29.71
C LEU A 437 10.35 -16.21 -31.14
N ASN A 438 10.93 -15.18 -31.75
CA ASN A 438 10.64 -14.79 -33.12
C ASN A 438 11.79 -15.18 -34.05
N LEU A 439 11.47 -15.85 -35.16
CA LEU A 439 12.44 -16.14 -36.24
C LEU A 439 11.95 -15.61 -37.58
N PRO A 440 12.87 -15.32 -38.52
CA PRO A 440 12.53 -15.08 -39.91
C PRO A 440 11.71 -16.26 -40.46
N LYS A 441 10.73 -16.00 -41.33
CA LYS A 441 9.78 -17.01 -41.86
C LYS A 441 10.48 -18.25 -42.44
N GLN A 442 11.56 -18.06 -43.20
CA GLN A 442 12.33 -19.19 -43.77
C GLN A 442 13.04 -20.03 -42.65
N ALA A 443 13.61 -19.38 -41.67
CA ALA A 443 14.25 -20.03 -40.54
C ALA A 443 13.23 -20.78 -39.66
N ALA A 444 12.07 -20.19 -39.42
CA ALA A 444 10.97 -20.81 -38.69
C ALA A 444 10.45 -22.08 -39.38
N LEU A 445 10.31 -22.08 -40.70
CA LEU A 445 9.89 -23.26 -41.47
C LEU A 445 10.91 -24.40 -41.31
N LYS A 446 12.23 -24.12 -41.39
CA LYS A 446 13.27 -25.12 -41.17
C LYS A 446 13.22 -25.73 -39.77
N VAL A 447 13.00 -24.93 -38.74
CA VAL A 447 12.88 -25.43 -37.34
C VAL A 447 11.64 -26.31 -37.19
N LEU A 448 10.51 -25.97 -37.80
CA LEU A 448 9.29 -26.77 -37.78
C LEU A 448 9.44 -28.10 -38.52
N GLU A 449 10.20 -28.13 -39.59
CA GLU A 449 10.56 -29.36 -40.30
C GLU A 449 11.49 -30.26 -39.46
N LEU A 450 12.54 -29.68 -38.88
CA LEU A 450 13.45 -30.41 -37.97
C LEU A 450 12.71 -30.98 -36.76
N SER A 451 11.79 -30.23 -36.17
CA SER A 451 10.96 -30.69 -35.04
C SER A 451 10.00 -31.81 -35.41
N LYS A 452 9.68 -32.00 -36.71
CA LYS A 452 8.84 -33.11 -37.20
C LYS A 452 9.64 -34.35 -37.64
N SER A 453 10.82 -34.13 -38.20
CA SER A 453 11.65 -35.18 -38.80
C SER A 453 12.62 -35.82 -37.81
N ASP A 454 13.11 -35.11 -36.82
CA ASP A 454 14.07 -35.60 -35.82
C ASP A 454 13.41 -35.74 -34.44
N ARG A 455 13.27 -36.98 -33.98
CA ARG A 455 12.69 -37.33 -32.65
C ARG A 455 13.52 -36.79 -31.48
N ASN A 456 14.79 -36.51 -31.70
CA ASN A 456 15.69 -35.95 -30.68
C ASN A 456 15.71 -34.41 -30.69
N PHE A 457 15.05 -33.78 -31.66
CA PHE A 457 14.96 -32.32 -31.71
C PHE A 457 13.84 -31.81 -30.78
N VAL A 458 14.09 -30.62 -30.19
CA VAL A 458 13.09 -29.98 -29.32
C VAL A 458 11.75 -29.79 -30.02
N HIS A 459 10.67 -30.03 -29.31
CA HIS A 459 9.33 -29.81 -29.84
C HIS A 459 9.05 -28.32 -30.05
N VAL A 460 8.72 -27.97 -31.30
CA VAL A 460 8.47 -26.58 -31.70
C VAL A 460 7.18 -26.48 -32.50
N HIS A 461 6.36 -25.50 -32.19
CA HIS A 461 5.16 -25.17 -32.99
C HIS A 461 4.95 -23.68 -33.08
N ILE A 462 4.12 -23.24 -34.05
CA ILE A 462 3.76 -21.83 -34.20
C ILE A 462 2.86 -21.44 -33.03
N ASP A 463 3.17 -20.32 -32.35
CA ASP A 463 2.31 -19.78 -31.31
C ASP A 463 1.01 -19.25 -31.93
N SER A 464 -0.07 -20.03 -31.78
CA SER A 464 -1.39 -19.78 -32.38
C SER A 464 -2.10 -18.55 -31.82
N LYS A 465 -1.58 -17.92 -30.76
CA LYS A 465 -2.15 -16.70 -30.15
C LYS A 465 -1.79 -15.41 -30.92
N THR A 466 -0.93 -15.51 -31.93
CA THR A 466 -0.49 -14.34 -32.74
C THR A 466 -0.92 -14.38 -34.20
N ALA A 467 -1.73 -15.35 -34.63
CA ALA A 467 -2.28 -15.38 -35.97
C ALA A 467 -3.46 -14.41 -36.08
N SER A 468 -3.26 -13.27 -36.72
CA SER A 468 -4.32 -12.32 -37.11
C SER A 468 -5.36 -12.99 -38.01
N PRO A 469 -6.64 -12.62 -37.91
CA PRO A 469 -7.68 -13.09 -38.81
C PRO A 469 -7.65 -12.30 -40.10
N ASP A 470 -6.88 -12.75 -41.08
CA ASP A 470 -7.04 -12.31 -42.45
C ASP A 470 -7.21 -13.54 -43.35
N ARG A 471 -8.45 -14.02 -43.42
CA ARG A 471 -8.94 -14.91 -44.47
C ARG A 471 -10.44 -14.71 -44.63
N ARG A 472 -10.80 -13.77 -45.46
CA ARG A 472 -11.96 -13.93 -46.35
C ARG A 472 -11.55 -14.89 -47.46
N ASP A 473 -12.47 -15.77 -47.78
CA ASP A 473 -12.54 -16.69 -48.92
C ASP A 473 -11.62 -17.91 -48.94
N ARG A 474 -12.22 -19.05 -48.62
CA ARG A 474 -12.56 -20.17 -49.54
C ARG A 474 -13.26 -21.26 -48.80
N GLY A 475 -14.49 -21.57 -49.24
CA GLY A 475 -15.27 -22.65 -48.77
C GLY A 475 -14.58 -24.02 -48.99
N PHE A 476 -14.70 -24.87 -48.00
CA PHE A 476 -14.64 -26.32 -48.21
C PHE A 476 -15.65 -26.99 -47.28
N GLU A 477 -16.36 -27.88 -47.92
CA GLU A 477 -17.54 -28.65 -47.54
C GLU A 477 -17.41 -29.34 -46.17
N ARG A 478 -18.52 -29.30 -45.45
CA ARG A 478 -18.81 -30.19 -44.34
C ARG A 478 -19.01 -31.59 -44.87
N ARG A 479 -18.27 -32.57 -44.41
CA ARG A 479 -18.64 -33.95 -44.38
C ARG A 479 -19.01 -34.36 -42.98
N ASP A 480 -20.32 -34.58 -42.79
CA ASP A 480 -20.92 -35.27 -41.67
C ASP A 480 -20.37 -36.68 -41.56
N VAL A 481 -19.89 -37.07 -40.38
CA VAL A 481 -19.80 -38.45 -39.98
C VAL A 481 -20.52 -38.60 -38.63
N LYS A 482 -21.74 -39.08 -38.73
CA LYS A 482 -22.49 -39.72 -37.64
C LYS A 482 -21.75 -40.99 -37.20
N LYS A 483 -21.64 -41.20 -35.91
CA LYS A 483 -21.70 -42.53 -35.23
C LYS A 483 -22.09 -42.29 -33.78
N ASP A 484 -23.24 -42.66 -33.51
CA ASP A 484 -23.93 -43.76 -32.85
C ASP A 484 -23.51 -44.01 -31.39
N ARG A 485 -24.56 -43.90 -30.60
CA ARG A 485 -24.71 -44.35 -29.22
C ARG A 485 -24.29 -45.80 -29.04
N ASP A 486 -23.69 -46.13 -27.92
CA ASP A 486 -24.21 -47.20 -27.10
C ASP A 486 -23.81 -47.09 -25.63
N SER A 487 -24.80 -47.29 -24.83
CA SER A 487 -24.84 -47.40 -23.39
C SER A 487 -24.15 -48.69 -22.90
N LYS A 488 -23.44 -48.60 -21.77
CA LYS A 488 -23.49 -49.69 -20.78
C LYS A 488 -23.06 -49.22 -19.40
N SER A 489 -24.01 -49.35 -18.50
CA SER A 489 -23.89 -49.35 -17.06
C SER A 489 -22.97 -50.45 -16.54
N TYR A 490 -22.13 -50.17 -15.56
CA TYR A 490 -21.74 -51.17 -14.55
C TYR A 490 -21.55 -50.53 -13.20
N SER A 491 -22.38 -50.97 -12.28
CA SER A 491 -22.30 -50.75 -10.84
C SER A 491 -21.23 -51.68 -10.24
N SER A 492 -20.43 -51.21 -9.31
CA SER A 492 -20.04 -52.04 -8.17
C SER A 492 -19.52 -51.20 -7.01
N ARG A 493 -20.16 -51.47 -5.89
CA ARG A 493 -19.86 -51.06 -4.51
C ARG A 493 -18.41 -51.39 -4.14
N HIS A 494 -17.78 -50.47 -3.39
CA HIS A 494 -17.00 -50.87 -2.20
C HIS A 494 -16.93 -49.72 -1.20
N THR A 495 -17.59 -49.97 -0.10
CA THR A 495 -17.49 -49.32 1.22
C THR A 495 -16.07 -49.41 1.78
N LYS A 496 -15.56 -48.29 2.30
CA LYS A 496 -14.74 -48.30 3.53
C LYS A 496 -14.78 -46.95 4.23
N GLU A 497 -15.29 -47.04 5.44
CA GLU A 497 -15.27 -46.04 6.49
C GLU A 497 -13.86 -45.50 6.77
N ARG A 498 -13.79 -44.20 7.02
CA ARG A 498 -12.88 -43.64 8.03
C ARG A 498 -13.36 -42.24 8.45
N GLY A 499 -13.85 -42.16 9.65
CA GLY A 499 -13.48 -41.25 10.71
C GLY A 499 -13.72 -39.75 10.46
N ARG A 500 -14.94 -39.27 10.72
CA ARG A 500 -15.21 -37.88 11.03
C ARG A 500 -14.71 -37.57 12.44
N LEU A 501 -13.76 -36.66 12.57
CA LEU A 501 -13.55 -35.91 13.80
C LEU A 501 -14.20 -34.54 13.58
N ASN A 502 -15.42 -34.39 14.07
CA ASN A 502 -16.07 -33.10 14.26
C ASN A 502 -15.53 -32.51 15.56
N SER A 503 -14.74 -31.45 15.47
CA SER A 503 -14.54 -30.52 16.57
C SER A 503 -15.63 -29.46 16.46
N HIS A 504 -16.68 -29.56 17.29
CA HIS A 504 -17.63 -28.49 17.50
C HIS A 504 -16.95 -27.36 18.29
N VAL A 505 -16.74 -26.23 17.65
CA VAL A 505 -16.46 -24.96 18.33
C VAL A 505 -17.82 -24.33 18.59
N SER A 506 -18.24 -24.33 19.85
CA SER A 506 -19.42 -23.59 20.29
C SER A 506 -19.03 -22.12 20.51
N VAL A 507 -19.62 -21.27 19.71
CA VAL A 507 -19.53 -19.82 19.85
C VAL A 507 -20.67 -19.35 20.74
N GLU A 508 -20.38 -18.88 21.94
CA GLU A 508 -21.35 -18.14 22.75
C GLU A 508 -21.25 -16.64 22.45
N ARG A 509 -22.37 -16.07 22.03
CA ARG A 509 -22.52 -14.64 21.73
C ARG A 509 -22.75 -13.85 23.00
N THR A 510 -21.79 -13.00 23.39
CA THR A 510 -22.02 -11.93 24.37
C THR A 510 -21.48 -10.62 23.79
N GLY A 511 -22.38 -9.64 23.68
CA GLY A 511 -22.04 -8.31 23.14
C GLY A 511 -21.24 -7.48 24.15
N SER A 512 -20.21 -6.90 23.68
CA SER A 512 -19.42 -5.71 24.01
C SER A 512 -17.94 -5.95 24.24
N ALA A 513 -17.11 -5.17 23.53
CA ALA A 513 -15.66 -4.92 23.63
C ALA A 513 -14.71 -6.13 23.64
N GLY A 514 -13.92 -6.26 22.60
CA GLY A 514 -13.01 -7.36 22.30
C GLY A 514 -11.84 -7.57 23.27
N LEU A 515 -11.95 -8.59 24.12
CA LEU A 515 -10.94 -8.98 25.08
C LEU A 515 -10.69 -10.49 25.00
N TYR A 516 -9.42 -10.89 24.86
CA TYR A 516 -9.01 -12.30 24.99
C TYR A 516 -8.80 -12.68 26.46
N LYS A 517 -9.44 -13.74 26.93
CA LYS A 517 -9.30 -14.22 28.30
C LYS A 517 -8.71 -15.64 28.36
N LYS A 518 -7.77 -15.88 29.26
CA LYS A 518 -7.29 -17.22 29.65
C LYS A 518 -8.34 -17.88 30.54
N LYS A 519 -8.87 -19.07 30.19
CA LYS A 519 -9.66 -19.89 31.09
C LYS A 519 -8.70 -20.71 31.99
N LYS A 520 -8.85 -20.64 33.31
CA LYS A 520 -8.28 -21.63 34.22
C LYS A 520 -9.24 -22.81 34.32
N LYS A 521 -8.70 -24.02 34.23
CA LYS A 521 -9.33 -25.20 34.81
C LYS A 521 -9.13 -25.22 36.30
#